data_41a8ca455b8a2f8f4c7004088376cefb
#
_entry.id   41a8ca455b8a2f8f4c7004088376cefb
#
_cell.length_a   1.000
_cell.length_b   1.000
_cell.length_c   1.000
_cell.angle_alpha   90.00
_cell.angle_beta   90.00
_cell.angle_gamma   90.00
#
_symmetry.space_group_name_H-M   'P 1'
#
loop_
_entity.id
_entity.type
_entity.pdbx_description
1 polymer ?
#
loop_
_entity_poly.entity_id
_entity_poly.type
_entity_poly.pdbx_seq_one_letter_code
_entity_poly.pdbx_strand_id
1 'polypeptide(L)'
;HSVDCLLPDSSAVMLYPHSSIRYCSREYLSVRRDVRLWGKASFRVRHHAARPFTASGRLSEVRVLGTRFLLDESRNDTAFVHVEAGKVQYTAVGQPDAVILTRGMRAQVVKGQQKPQVLTQRAQTRKGSFVFSNTPLQKVLDELSRYYNVRLTADNTDKRLTANFNSRSLDEIIEIIEKVLKVKIEKKK
;
A
#
# COMPACT_ATOMS: atom_id res chain seq x y z
N HIS A 1 -1.43 9.26 -22.87
CA HIS A 1 -2.10 7.96 -22.94
C HIS A 1 -1.19 6.89 -22.33
N SER A 2 -1.77 5.88 -21.66
CA SER A 2 -1.07 4.67 -21.22
C SER A 2 -0.94 3.71 -22.40
N VAL A 3 0.09 2.86 -22.38
CA VAL A 3 0.36 1.87 -23.44
C VAL A 3 0.47 0.48 -22.80
N ASP A 4 -0.29 -0.46 -23.34
CA ASP A 4 -0.21 -1.87 -22.94
C ASP A 4 0.81 -2.60 -23.82
N CYS A 5 1.69 -3.37 -23.17
CA CYS A 5 2.63 -4.25 -23.87
C CYS A 5 2.69 -5.63 -23.21
N LEU A 6 2.91 -6.65 -24.05
CA LEU A 6 3.14 -8.03 -23.60
C LEU A 6 4.63 -8.35 -23.70
N LEU A 7 5.17 -8.92 -22.64
CA LEU A 7 6.51 -9.47 -22.60
C LEU A 7 6.53 -10.90 -23.19
N PRO A 8 7.69 -11.43 -23.58
CA PRO A 8 7.79 -12.75 -24.21
C PRO A 8 7.26 -13.92 -23.37
N ASP A 9 7.17 -13.76 -22.04
CA ASP A 9 6.61 -14.76 -21.13
C ASP A 9 5.10 -14.59 -20.89
N SER A 10 4.44 -13.75 -21.71
CA SER A 10 3.02 -13.38 -21.57
C SER A 10 2.70 -12.58 -20.29
N SER A 11 3.69 -12.01 -19.64
CA SER A 11 3.46 -11.00 -18.61
C SER A 11 2.99 -9.70 -19.28
N ALA A 12 1.98 -9.05 -18.70
CA ALA A 12 1.45 -7.79 -19.22
C ALA A 12 2.03 -6.61 -18.43
N VAL A 13 2.37 -5.56 -19.15
CA VAL A 13 2.87 -4.31 -18.60
C VAL A 13 2.05 -3.14 -19.16
N MET A 14 1.46 -2.34 -18.29
CA MET A 14 0.83 -1.08 -18.67
C MET A 14 1.76 0.07 -18.30
N LEU A 15 2.29 0.73 -19.31
CA LEU A 15 3.15 1.89 -19.16
C LEU A 15 2.29 3.16 -19.05
N TYR A 16 2.55 3.97 -18.03
CA TYR A 16 1.95 5.30 -17.89
C TYR A 16 2.66 6.33 -18.79
N PRO A 17 2.07 7.52 -19.00
CA PRO A 17 2.69 8.57 -19.80
C PRO A 17 4.14 8.84 -19.37
N HIS A 18 5.00 9.10 -20.35
CA HIS A 18 6.45 9.36 -20.15
C HIS A 18 7.21 8.22 -19.49
N SER A 19 6.75 6.99 -19.68
CA SER A 19 7.39 5.79 -19.13
C SER A 19 7.87 4.86 -20.23
N SER A 20 8.94 4.13 -19.96
CA SER A 20 9.49 3.13 -20.86
C SER A 20 10.08 1.95 -20.12
N ILE A 21 10.10 0.78 -20.80
CA ILE A 21 10.80 -0.41 -20.31
C ILE A 21 11.80 -0.89 -21.34
N ARG A 22 12.86 -1.53 -20.83
CA ARG A 22 13.86 -2.23 -21.65
C ARG A 22 14.12 -3.61 -21.07
N TYR A 23 14.27 -4.59 -21.92
CA TYR A 23 14.72 -5.94 -21.56
C TYR A 23 15.58 -6.54 -22.66
N CYS A 24 16.39 -7.55 -22.32
CA CYS A 24 17.22 -8.27 -23.29
C CYS A 24 16.40 -9.43 -23.88
N SER A 25 15.97 -9.33 -25.12
CA SER A 25 15.12 -10.34 -25.77
C SER A 25 15.78 -11.72 -25.87
N ARG A 26 17.10 -11.78 -26.02
CA ARG A 26 17.86 -13.04 -26.10
C ARG A 26 17.91 -13.80 -24.79
N GLU A 27 17.97 -13.09 -23.67
CA GLU A 27 18.12 -13.68 -22.32
C GLU A 27 16.81 -13.85 -21.58
N TYR A 28 15.76 -13.11 -21.98
CA TYR A 28 14.52 -12.97 -21.22
C TYR A 28 13.82 -14.30 -20.93
N LEU A 29 13.78 -15.21 -21.90
CA LEU A 29 13.13 -16.52 -21.73
C LEU A 29 14.11 -17.60 -21.27
N SER A 30 15.40 -17.46 -21.59
CA SER A 30 16.39 -18.53 -21.37
C SER A 30 17.13 -18.40 -20.04
N VAL A 31 17.49 -17.20 -19.63
CA VAL A 31 18.34 -16.95 -18.46
C VAL A 31 17.56 -16.31 -17.32
N ARG A 32 16.99 -15.14 -17.56
CA ARG A 32 16.31 -14.35 -16.52
C ARG A 32 15.26 -13.40 -17.09
N ARG A 33 14.20 -13.17 -16.32
CA ARG A 33 13.10 -12.31 -16.68
C ARG A 33 13.30 -10.91 -16.10
N ASP A 34 14.32 -10.20 -16.59
CA ASP A 34 14.68 -8.88 -16.06
C ASP A 34 14.20 -7.77 -17.01
N VAL A 35 13.57 -6.76 -16.43
CA VAL A 35 13.20 -5.53 -17.13
C VAL A 35 13.73 -4.32 -16.38
N ARG A 36 14.11 -3.28 -17.12
CA ARG A 36 14.45 -1.98 -16.56
C ARG A 36 13.36 -0.97 -16.87
N LEU A 37 12.87 -0.29 -15.84
CA LEU A 37 11.80 0.70 -15.91
C LEU A 37 12.35 2.12 -15.77
N TRP A 38 11.86 3.02 -16.62
CA TRP A 38 11.90 4.47 -16.44
C TRP A 38 10.46 4.97 -16.36
N GLY A 39 10.14 5.76 -15.33
CA GLY A 39 8.81 6.29 -15.07
C GLY A 39 7.94 5.35 -14.24
N LYS A 40 6.70 5.11 -14.66
CA LYS A 40 5.68 4.39 -13.90
C LYS A 40 5.03 3.30 -14.74
N ALA A 41 4.89 2.11 -14.16
CA ALA A 41 4.23 1.01 -14.83
C ALA A 41 3.45 0.11 -13.85
N SER A 42 2.37 -0.48 -14.34
CA SER A 42 1.65 -1.56 -13.68
C SER A 42 2.02 -2.89 -14.35
N PHE A 43 2.38 -3.86 -13.53
CA PHE A 43 2.83 -5.18 -13.96
C PHE A 43 1.84 -6.26 -13.55
N ARG A 44 1.50 -7.14 -14.49
CA ARG A 44 0.81 -8.40 -14.24
C ARG A 44 1.73 -9.53 -14.67
N VAL A 45 2.54 -10.00 -13.74
CA VAL A 45 3.59 -10.99 -14.01
C VAL A 45 3.01 -12.40 -13.96
N ARG A 46 3.25 -13.18 -15.03
CA ARG A 46 2.88 -14.60 -15.07
C ARG A 46 3.70 -15.41 -14.05
N HIS A 47 3.02 -16.27 -13.31
CA HIS A 47 3.67 -17.07 -12.28
C HIS A 47 4.68 -18.07 -12.88
N HIS A 48 5.90 -18.08 -12.33
CA HIS A 48 6.94 -19.05 -12.66
C HIS A 48 7.90 -19.21 -11.47
N ALA A 49 7.74 -20.30 -10.71
CA ALA A 49 8.48 -20.52 -9.47
C ALA A 49 10.01 -20.60 -9.66
N ALA A 50 10.46 -21.28 -10.73
CA ALA A 50 11.88 -21.49 -10.99
C ALA A 50 12.59 -20.28 -11.63
N ARG A 51 11.86 -19.31 -12.17
CA ARG A 51 12.42 -18.13 -12.84
C ARG A 51 11.75 -16.87 -12.33
N PRO A 52 12.31 -16.24 -11.29
CA PRO A 52 11.82 -14.96 -10.78
C PRO A 52 11.81 -13.88 -11.87
N PHE A 53 10.89 -12.96 -11.77
CA PHE A 53 10.83 -11.75 -12.57
C PHE A 53 11.39 -10.59 -11.76
N THR A 54 12.25 -9.79 -12.37
CA THR A 54 12.87 -8.62 -11.75
C THR A 54 12.52 -7.36 -12.54
N ALA A 55 11.97 -6.36 -11.88
CA ALA A 55 11.80 -5.02 -12.42
C ALA A 55 12.72 -4.06 -11.65
N SER A 56 13.71 -3.52 -12.33
CA SER A 56 14.67 -2.58 -11.75
C SER A 56 14.40 -1.17 -12.27
N GLY A 57 14.31 -0.21 -11.35
CA GLY A 57 14.29 1.20 -11.66
C GLY A 57 15.65 1.85 -11.43
N ARG A 58 15.63 3.15 -11.20
CA ARG A 58 16.84 3.90 -10.84
C ARG A 58 17.16 3.80 -9.34
N LEU A 59 16.14 3.78 -8.51
CA LEU A 59 16.25 3.79 -7.05
C LEU A 59 15.91 2.45 -6.41
N SER A 60 15.07 1.65 -7.05
CA SER A 60 14.53 0.43 -6.45
C SER A 60 14.51 -0.76 -7.40
N GLU A 61 14.41 -1.94 -6.81
CA GLU A 61 14.25 -3.21 -7.48
C GLU A 61 13.12 -4.02 -6.87
N VAL A 62 12.30 -4.60 -7.73
CA VAL A 62 11.20 -5.50 -7.39
C VAL A 62 11.50 -6.88 -7.92
N ARG A 63 11.43 -7.91 -7.06
CA ARG A 63 11.57 -9.32 -7.45
C ARG A 63 10.32 -10.10 -7.07
N VAL A 64 9.75 -10.84 -8.03
CA VAL A 64 8.49 -11.58 -7.86
C VAL A 64 8.52 -12.92 -8.59
N LEU A 65 7.65 -13.84 -8.18
CA LEU A 65 7.42 -15.10 -8.88
C LEU A 65 6.21 -15.05 -9.81
N GLY A 66 5.18 -14.29 -9.42
CA GLY A 66 3.94 -14.09 -10.16
C GLY A 66 3.01 -13.19 -9.35
N THR A 67 2.90 -11.94 -9.72
CA THR A 67 2.36 -10.88 -8.87
C THR A 67 1.76 -9.78 -9.73
N ARG A 68 0.75 -9.09 -9.21
CA ARG A 68 0.28 -7.82 -9.75
C ARG A 68 0.75 -6.69 -8.85
N PHE A 69 1.47 -5.75 -9.42
CA PHE A 69 2.01 -4.61 -8.68
C PHE A 69 2.20 -3.40 -9.58
N LEU A 70 2.22 -2.24 -8.97
CA LEU A 70 2.57 -0.97 -9.60
C LEU A 70 3.93 -0.54 -9.07
N LEU A 71 4.84 -0.15 -9.97
CA LEU A 71 6.13 0.44 -9.65
C LEU A 71 6.18 1.86 -10.24
N ASP A 72 6.53 2.83 -9.40
CA ASP A 72 6.62 4.24 -9.76
C ASP A 72 8.01 4.79 -9.46
N GLU A 73 8.80 4.98 -10.52
CA GLU A 73 10.16 5.55 -10.54
C GLU A 73 10.17 6.94 -11.22
N SER A 74 9.01 7.58 -11.34
CA SER A 74 8.87 8.86 -12.05
C SER A 74 9.51 10.04 -11.31
N ARG A 75 9.70 9.92 -10.00
CA ARG A 75 10.32 10.95 -9.17
C ARG A 75 11.84 10.78 -9.08
N ASN A 76 12.56 11.90 -8.97
CA ASN A 76 14.02 11.87 -8.94
C ASN A 76 14.63 11.37 -7.62
N ASP A 77 13.89 11.45 -6.55
CA ASP A 77 14.35 11.20 -5.17
C ASP A 77 13.63 10.06 -4.47
N THR A 78 12.53 9.57 -5.04
CA THR A 78 11.69 8.58 -4.38
C THR A 78 11.09 7.60 -5.39
N ALA A 79 11.16 6.31 -5.09
CA ALA A 79 10.48 5.24 -5.81
C ALA A 79 9.40 4.63 -4.93
N PHE A 80 8.29 4.22 -5.53
CA PHE A 80 7.15 3.61 -4.83
C PHE A 80 6.76 2.28 -5.46
N VAL A 81 6.34 1.35 -4.61
CA VAL A 81 5.70 0.11 -5.03
C VAL A 81 4.36 -0.07 -4.32
N HIS A 82 3.37 -0.58 -5.04
CA HIS A 82 2.09 -1.01 -4.49
C HIS A 82 1.77 -2.42 -4.97
N VAL A 83 1.48 -3.33 -4.04
CA VAL A 83 1.15 -4.73 -4.34
C VAL A 83 -0.37 -4.90 -4.43
N GLU A 84 -0.86 -5.25 -5.61
CA GLU A 84 -2.29 -5.51 -5.84
C GLU A 84 -2.67 -6.98 -5.55
N ALA A 85 -1.78 -7.91 -5.88
CA ALA A 85 -1.96 -9.33 -5.60
C ALA A 85 -0.62 -10.07 -5.60
N GLY A 86 -0.46 -11.05 -4.71
CA GLY A 86 0.74 -11.87 -4.57
C GLY A 86 1.74 -11.32 -3.56
N LYS A 87 3.02 -11.61 -3.78
CA LYS A 87 4.13 -11.27 -2.88
C LYS A 87 5.26 -10.62 -3.67
N VAL A 88 5.82 -9.54 -3.13
CA VAL A 88 6.90 -8.76 -3.71
C VAL A 88 8.07 -8.70 -2.74
N GLN A 89 9.26 -8.99 -3.22
CA GLN A 89 10.51 -8.61 -2.56
C GLN A 89 10.94 -7.26 -3.14
N TYR A 90 11.05 -6.25 -2.29
CA TYR A 90 11.38 -4.87 -2.67
C TYR A 90 12.66 -4.40 -2.00
N THR A 91 13.57 -3.86 -2.78
CA THR A 91 14.94 -3.54 -2.37
C THR A 91 15.33 -2.17 -2.92
N ALA A 92 16.18 -1.43 -2.21
CA ALA A 92 16.88 -0.27 -2.79
C ALA A 92 18.01 -0.79 -3.69
N VAL A 93 18.24 -0.14 -4.84
CA VAL A 93 19.29 -0.55 -5.79
C VAL A 93 20.66 -0.54 -5.12
N GLY A 94 21.40 -1.67 -5.29
CA GLY A 94 22.73 -1.83 -4.72
C GLY A 94 22.79 -2.12 -3.22
N GLN A 95 21.63 -2.34 -2.57
CA GLN A 95 21.56 -2.65 -1.15
C GLN A 95 21.06 -4.10 -0.92
N PRO A 96 21.56 -4.79 0.12
CA PRO A 96 21.15 -6.16 0.43
C PRO A 96 19.81 -6.25 1.14
N ASP A 97 19.37 -5.18 1.81
CA ASP A 97 18.19 -5.17 2.66
C ASP A 97 16.90 -5.10 1.86
N ALA A 98 16.13 -6.19 1.88
CA ALA A 98 14.85 -6.28 1.22
C ALA A 98 13.70 -6.24 2.23
N VAL A 99 12.54 -5.75 1.80
CA VAL A 99 11.27 -5.91 2.50
C VAL A 99 10.34 -6.80 1.69
N ILE A 100 9.58 -7.64 2.39
CA ILE A 100 8.56 -8.48 1.77
C ILE A 100 7.21 -7.79 1.90
N LEU A 101 6.57 -7.55 0.76
CA LEU A 101 5.28 -6.91 0.67
C LEU A 101 4.25 -7.92 0.17
N THR A 102 3.06 -7.87 0.74
CA THR A 102 1.91 -8.68 0.33
C THR A 102 0.77 -7.78 -0.16
N ARG A 103 -0.31 -8.40 -0.62
CA ARG A 103 -1.48 -7.69 -1.17
C ARG A 103 -1.90 -6.50 -0.30
N GLY A 104 -2.09 -5.35 -0.92
CA GLY A 104 -2.51 -4.09 -0.30
C GLY A 104 -1.37 -3.28 0.32
N MET A 105 -0.18 -3.88 0.48
CA MET A 105 0.97 -3.18 1.05
C MET A 105 1.62 -2.23 0.03
N ARG A 106 2.23 -1.19 0.58
CA ARG A 106 3.00 -0.19 -0.17
C ARG A 106 4.35 0.02 0.50
N ALA A 107 5.35 0.35 -0.27
CA ALA A 107 6.65 0.77 0.25
C ALA A 107 7.26 1.84 -0.64
N GLN A 108 8.23 2.55 -0.09
CA GLN A 108 9.02 3.53 -0.81
C GLN A 108 10.51 3.32 -0.56
N VAL A 109 11.31 3.72 -1.53
CA VAL A 109 12.74 3.93 -1.41
C VAL A 109 13.01 5.41 -1.63
N VAL A 110 13.67 6.06 -0.70
CA VAL A 110 14.12 7.43 -0.83
C VAL A 110 15.60 7.44 -1.15
N LYS A 111 16.03 8.30 -2.06
CA LYS A 111 17.44 8.46 -2.47
C LYS A 111 18.34 8.65 -1.24
N GLY A 112 19.39 7.85 -1.15
CA GLY A 112 20.33 7.84 -0.02
C GLY A 112 19.92 6.94 1.16
N GLN A 113 18.72 6.36 1.14
CA GLN A 113 18.32 5.35 2.13
C GLN A 113 18.73 3.94 1.68
N GLN A 114 19.22 3.15 2.64
CA GLN A 114 19.69 1.80 2.37
C GLN A 114 18.55 0.77 2.38
N LYS A 115 17.48 1.04 3.13
CA LYS A 115 16.37 0.11 3.31
C LYS A 115 15.04 0.72 2.87
N PRO A 116 14.20 -0.03 2.13
CA PRO A 116 12.86 0.41 1.80
C PRO A 116 12.01 0.64 3.06
N GLN A 117 11.22 1.68 3.03
CA GLN A 117 10.24 1.98 4.08
C GLN A 117 8.89 1.39 3.68
N VAL A 118 8.38 0.46 4.47
CA VAL A 118 6.99 0.00 4.32
C VAL A 118 6.08 1.15 4.73
N LEU A 119 5.33 1.65 3.76
CA LEU A 119 4.26 2.58 4.02
C LEU A 119 3.11 1.74 4.57
N THR A 120 3.06 1.62 5.89
CA THR A 120 1.83 1.17 6.50
C THR A 120 0.74 2.02 5.85
N GLN A 121 -0.28 1.42 5.26
CA GLN A 121 -1.53 2.13 5.16
C GLN A 121 -1.94 2.42 6.63
N ARG A 122 -1.46 3.53 7.14
CA ARG A 122 -2.45 4.38 7.79
C ARG A 122 -3.48 4.55 6.68
N ALA A 123 -4.58 3.82 6.78
CA ALA A 123 -5.81 4.17 6.07
C ALA A 123 -5.76 5.68 6.05
N GLN A 124 -5.75 6.30 4.87
CA GLN A 124 -5.75 7.76 4.77
C GLN A 124 -6.67 8.16 5.88
N THR A 125 -6.08 8.72 6.95
CA THR A 125 -6.81 8.84 8.19
C THR A 125 -7.76 9.95 7.85
N ARG A 126 -8.92 9.54 7.31
CA ARG A 126 -10.01 10.45 6.99
C ARG A 126 -10.26 11.14 8.31
N LYS A 127 -9.76 12.35 8.42
CA LYS A 127 -9.93 13.12 9.63
C LYS A 127 -11.34 13.64 9.61
N GLY A 128 -12.12 13.25 10.60
CA GLY A 128 -13.48 13.72 10.79
C GLY A 128 -13.57 14.77 11.88
N SER A 129 -14.55 15.64 11.78
CA SER A 129 -14.93 16.55 12.85
C SER A 129 -16.31 16.16 13.35
N PHE A 130 -16.42 15.88 14.64
CA PHE A 130 -17.66 15.42 15.28
C PHE A 130 -17.88 16.17 16.59
N VAL A 131 -19.12 16.53 16.83
CA VAL A 131 -19.53 17.16 18.09
C VAL A 131 -20.63 16.28 18.70
N PHE A 132 -20.32 15.69 19.84
CA PHE A 132 -21.27 14.90 20.61
C PHE A 132 -21.61 15.64 21.91
N SER A 133 -22.89 15.77 22.19
CA SER A 133 -23.38 16.38 23.43
C SER A 133 -24.35 15.41 24.11
N ASN A 134 -23.90 14.83 25.23
CA ASN A 134 -24.68 13.82 25.97
C ASN A 134 -25.25 12.72 25.06
N THR A 135 -24.50 12.30 24.06
CA THR A 135 -24.91 11.34 23.04
C THR A 135 -24.68 9.90 23.52
N PRO A 136 -25.69 8.99 23.43
CA PRO A 136 -25.49 7.57 23.74
C PRO A 136 -24.33 6.97 22.93
N LEU A 137 -23.48 6.19 23.59
CA LEU A 137 -22.27 5.64 22.94
C LEU A 137 -22.61 4.82 21.69
N GLN A 138 -23.72 4.07 21.69
CA GLN A 138 -24.16 3.33 20.51
C GLN A 138 -24.33 4.25 19.30
N LYS A 139 -24.99 5.42 19.46
CA LYS A 139 -25.15 6.39 18.36
C LYS A 139 -23.82 6.99 17.90
N VAL A 140 -22.89 7.23 18.83
CA VAL A 140 -21.53 7.69 18.52
C VAL A 140 -20.82 6.66 17.65
N LEU A 141 -20.85 5.38 18.03
CA LEU A 141 -20.24 4.30 17.29
C LEU A 141 -20.87 4.10 15.90
N ASP A 142 -22.19 4.21 15.79
CA ASP A 142 -22.91 4.11 14.52
C ASP A 142 -22.53 5.24 13.55
N GLU A 143 -22.40 6.47 14.05
CA GLU A 143 -21.99 7.62 13.25
C GLU A 143 -20.54 7.50 12.79
N LEU A 144 -19.63 7.15 13.68
CA LEU A 144 -18.21 6.89 13.35
C LEU A 144 -18.08 5.72 12.38
N SER A 145 -18.82 4.63 12.58
CA SER A 145 -18.84 3.47 11.71
C SER A 145 -19.25 3.84 10.28
N ARG A 146 -20.28 4.63 10.13
CA ARG A 146 -20.78 5.11 8.83
C ARG A 146 -19.77 6.05 8.16
N TYR A 147 -19.21 6.99 8.91
CA TYR A 147 -18.26 7.95 8.36
C TYR A 147 -16.95 7.31 7.91
N TYR A 148 -16.41 6.39 8.72
CA TYR A 148 -15.12 5.73 8.42
C TYR A 148 -15.26 4.42 7.64
N ASN A 149 -16.50 3.99 7.34
CA ASN A 149 -16.83 2.74 6.66
C ASN A 149 -16.19 1.50 7.34
N VAL A 150 -16.42 1.38 8.63
CA VAL A 150 -15.96 0.27 9.48
C VAL A 150 -17.09 -0.12 10.44
N ARG A 151 -17.06 -1.32 11.00
CA ARG A 151 -17.97 -1.72 12.08
C ARG A 151 -17.28 -1.53 13.42
N LEU A 152 -17.87 -0.70 14.30
CA LEU A 152 -17.42 -0.47 15.67
C LEU A 152 -18.40 -1.09 16.65
N THR A 153 -17.87 -1.79 17.65
CA THR A 153 -18.64 -2.36 18.76
C THR A 153 -17.92 -2.05 20.07
N ALA A 154 -18.65 -1.89 21.16
CA ALA A 154 -18.07 -1.69 22.49
C ALA A 154 -18.62 -2.74 23.46
N ASP A 155 -17.85 -3.02 24.51
CA ASP A 155 -18.22 -3.92 25.60
C ASP A 155 -19.36 -3.39 26.46
N ASN A 156 -19.51 -2.07 26.55
CA ASN A 156 -20.60 -1.40 27.25
C ASN A 156 -21.04 -0.14 26.49
N THR A 157 -22.29 -0.11 26.04
CA THR A 157 -22.89 0.99 25.26
C THR A 157 -23.82 1.89 26.07
N ASP A 158 -24.04 1.61 27.36
CA ASP A 158 -24.99 2.38 28.21
C ASP A 158 -24.47 3.77 28.58
N LYS A 159 -23.20 4.05 28.25
CA LYS A 159 -22.56 5.32 28.53
C LYS A 159 -22.90 6.38 27.51
N ARG A 160 -22.73 7.63 27.92
CA ARG A 160 -22.98 8.80 27.08
C ARG A 160 -21.71 9.62 26.93
N LEU A 161 -21.51 10.17 25.74
CA LEU A 161 -20.31 10.95 25.40
C LEU A 161 -20.68 12.42 25.17
N THR A 162 -19.89 13.30 25.78
CA THR A 162 -19.82 14.73 25.41
C THR A 162 -18.38 14.99 25.02
N ALA A 163 -18.14 15.24 23.74
CA ALA A 163 -16.81 15.49 23.20
C ALA A 163 -16.88 16.27 21.89
N ASN A 164 -15.82 17.00 21.60
CA ASN A 164 -15.61 17.67 20.32
C ASN A 164 -14.30 17.13 19.70
N PHE A 165 -14.42 16.51 18.54
CA PHE A 165 -13.31 15.99 17.77
C PHE A 165 -13.12 16.82 16.52
N ASN A 166 -12.07 17.62 16.48
CA ASN A 166 -11.73 18.43 15.31
C ASN A 166 -10.58 17.79 14.54
N SER A 167 -10.82 17.44 13.27
CA SER A 167 -9.81 16.92 12.35
C SER A 167 -9.01 15.74 12.94
N ARG A 168 -9.70 14.77 13.56
CA ARG A 168 -9.08 13.59 14.17
C ARG A 168 -9.28 12.33 13.34
N SER A 169 -8.33 11.41 13.47
CA SER A 169 -8.42 10.09 12.92
C SER A 169 -9.35 9.18 13.76
N LEU A 170 -9.87 8.11 13.15
CA LEU A 170 -10.69 7.14 13.87
C LEU A 170 -9.94 6.55 15.09
N ASP A 171 -8.67 6.20 14.93
CA ASP A 171 -7.89 5.56 15.99
C ASP A 171 -7.66 6.53 17.16
N GLU A 172 -7.38 7.81 16.88
CA GLU A 172 -7.31 8.87 17.91
C GLU A 172 -8.65 9.08 18.63
N ILE A 173 -9.76 9.02 17.89
CA ILE A 173 -11.11 9.16 18.47
C ILE A 173 -11.43 7.97 19.38
N ILE A 174 -11.15 6.74 18.92
CA ILE A 174 -11.36 5.52 19.69
C ILE A 174 -10.55 5.58 21.00
N GLU A 175 -9.26 5.90 20.93
CA GLU A 175 -8.39 6.00 22.10
C GLU A 175 -8.93 6.98 23.15
N ILE A 176 -9.43 8.15 22.70
CA ILE A 176 -10.02 9.16 23.59
C ILE A 176 -11.30 8.62 24.22
N ILE A 177 -12.20 8.00 23.45
CA ILE A 177 -13.46 7.46 23.96
C ILE A 177 -13.19 6.36 25.00
N GLU A 178 -12.29 5.42 24.70
CA GLU A 178 -11.92 4.34 25.61
C GLU A 178 -11.37 4.88 26.93
N LYS A 179 -10.52 5.89 26.85
CA LYS A 179 -9.90 6.52 28.02
C LYS A 179 -10.91 7.29 28.88
N VAL A 180 -11.81 8.06 28.23
CA VAL A 180 -12.79 8.91 28.90
C VAL A 180 -13.94 8.07 29.51
N LEU A 181 -14.47 7.13 28.74
CA LEU A 181 -15.61 6.32 29.17
C LEU A 181 -15.21 5.00 29.85
N LYS A 182 -13.92 4.65 29.85
CA LYS A 182 -13.43 3.36 30.38
C LYS A 182 -14.21 2.18 29.77
N VAL A 183 -14.30 2.15 28.46
CA VAL A 183 -14.88 1.08 27.65
C VAL A 183 -13.83 0.55 26.69
N LYS A 184 -14.04 -0.64 26.16
CA LYS A 184 -13.19 -1.20 25.10
C LYS A 184 -13.95 -1.22 23.78
N ILE A 185 -13.35 -0.67 22.73
CA ILE A 185 -13.97 -0.59 21.40
C ILE A 185 -13.24 -1.53 20.45
N GLU A 186 -13.98 -2.42 19.82
CA GLU A 186 -13.48 -3.32 18.81
C GLU A 186 -13.84 -2.81 17.41
N LYS A 187 -12.84 -2.87 16.52
CA LYS A 187 -12.97 -2.49 15.11
C LYS A 187 -13.00 -3.77 14.27
N LYS A 188 -14.12 -4.04 13.61
CA LYS A 188 -14.27 -5.13 12.64
C LYS A 188 -14.30 -4.56 11.22
N LYS A 189 -13.63 -5.23 10.30
CA LYS A 189 -13.69 -4.88 8.87
C LYS A 189 -15.00 -5.32 8.26
#